data_1f634b0a42f46cdb659a5e121b5d6a1a
#
_entry.id   1f634b0a42f46cdb659a5e121b5d6a1a
#
_cell.length_a   1.000
_cell.length_b   1.000
_cell.length_c   1.000
_cell.angle_alpha   90.00
_cell.angle_beta   90.00
_cell.angle_gamma   90.00
#
_symmetry.space_group_name_H-M   'P 1'
#
loop_
_entity.id
_entity.type
_entity.pdbx_description
1 polymer ?
#
loop_
_entity_poly.entity_id
_entity_poly.type
_entity_poly.pdbx_seq_one_letter_code
_entity_poly.pdbx_strand_id
1 'polypeptide(L)'
;EDTTTPPAEDTTTPPVEDTTDEIIASLVHIEARHDFAFRYDLTNTTAGEKSPIENDYYLSAYKVTNAQYAVFIAETSHKAPSYWKNGTYPEGKGDHPVLNISYSDAVSYCEWLSTKYDDWTFRLPTEAEWENAAYGDYYGDTSIKYPNGKQTPSYNASTRELTTTFNFNGVIAAKLFKEYGSNYVVNYIKGDFAGASETLGECISISANGGVSNWADHGGTATKGYFLQTDLYAIVSADGGYTTPVGTYAPNTLGLYDMAGNCWDITSSIIVANNGLEQGGSCYAVRGGSWYATSRSCTLSYRGEGRKDSASSTVGFRIAADYTPADGNN
;
A
#
# COMPACT_ATOMS: atom_id res chain seq x y z
N GLU A 1 31.50 -23.29 47.33
CA GLU A 1 30.61 -23.30 46.16
C GLU A 1 29.77 -22.04 46.23
N ASP A 2 30.14 -21.02 45.44
CA ASP A 2 29.50 -19.74 45.36
C ASP A 2 28.53 -19.78 44.12
N THR A 3 27.25 -19.97 44.36
CA THR A 3 26.21 -19.96 43.32
C THR A 3 25.61 -18.57 43.24
N THR A 4 26.28 -17.65 42.56
CA THR A 4 25.68 -16.37 42.18
C THR A 4 24.81 -16.60 40.95
N THR A 5 23.48 -16.63 41.17
CA THR A 5 22.47 -16.55 40.09
C THR A 5 22.62 -15.18 39.41
N PRO A 6 22.75 -15.11 38.07
CA PRO A 6 22.77 -13.83 37.38
C PRO A 6 21.45 -13.08 37.61
N PRO A 7 21.46 -11.75 37.71
CA PRO A 7 20.23 -10.98 37.85
C PRO A 7 19.34 -11.22 36.61
N ALA A 8 18.02 -11.37 36.86
CA ALA A 8 17.03 -11.47 35.79
C ALA A 8 17.16 -10.23 34.89
N GLU A 9 17.33 -10.44 33.60
CA GLU A 9 17.25 -9.36 32.61
C GLU A 9 15.86 -8.71 32.73
N ASP A 10 15.86 -7.41 33.00
CA ASP A 10 14.65 -6.59 33.00
C ASP A 10 14.13 -6.51 31.54
N THR A 11 13.16 -7.35 31.23
CA THR A 11 12.51 -7.41 29.91
C THR A 11 11.37 -6.40 29.79
N THR A 12 11.42 -5.26 30.45
CA THR A 12 10.45 -4.20 30.24
C THR A 12 10.66 -3.62 28.84
N THR A 13 9.78 -3.98 27.92
CA THR A 13 9.66 -3.31 26.62
C THR A 13 9.48 -1.81 26.88
N PRO A 14 10.25 -0.92 26.24
CA PRO A 14 10.06 0.52 26.41
C PRO A 14 8.61 0.88 26.13
N PRO A 15 8.01 1.84 26.84
CA PRO A 15 6.65 2.27 26.58
C PRO A 15 6.53 2.72 25.11
N VAL A 16 5.45 2.28 24.44
CA VAL A 16 5.13 2.70 23.10
C VAL A 16 4.72 4.17 23.18
N GLU A 17 5.41 5.03 22.42
CA GLU A 17 5.09 6.45 22.35
C GLU A 17 3.73 6.63 21.66
N ASP A 18 2.84 7.43 22.26
CA ASP A 18 1.54 7.73 21.66
C ASP A 18 1.69 8.73 20.52
N THR A 19 1.44 8.25 19.30
CA THR A 19 1.55 9.02 18.06
C THR A 19 0.18 9.36 17.47
N THR A 20 -0.91 9.24 18.22
CA THR A 20 -2.28 9.50 17.71
C THR A 20 -2.51 10.95 17.32
N ASP A 21 -1.91 11.91 18.03
CA ASP A 21 -2.01 13.34 17.68
C ASP A 21 -1.36 13.67 16.33
N GLU A 22 -0.34 12.91 15.91
CA GLU A 22 0.29 13.05 14.59
C GLU A 22 -0.69 12.70 13.47
N ILE A 23 -1.60 11.76 13.72
CA ILE A 23 -2.64 11.37 12.76
C ILE A 23 -3.56 12.56 12.51
N ILE A 24 -4.06 13.20 13.57
CA ILE A 24 -4.93 14.39 13.47
C ILE A 24 -4.20 15.50 12.72
N ALA A 25 -2.95 15.78 13.08
CA ALA A 25 -2.14 16.81 12.44
C ALA A 25 -1.89 16.54 10.94
N SER A 26 -2.01 15.28 10.52
CA SER A 26 -1.81 14.87 9.13
C SER A 26 -3.08 14.83 8.29
N LEU A 27 -4.26 15.10 8.87
CA LEU A 27 -5.52 15.05 8.14
C LEU A 27 -5.62 16.16 7.11
N VAL A 28 -5.91 15.79 5.88
CA VAL A 28 -6.14 16.69 4.75
C VAL A 28 -7.64 16.82 4.51
N HIS A 29 -8.17 18.03 4.57
CA HIS A 29 -9.57 18.34 4.24
C HIS A 29 -9.78 18.21 2.73
N ILE A 30 -10.85 17.52 2.33
CA ILE A 30 -11.23 17.31 0.93
C ILE A 30 -12.69 17.65 0.77
N GLU A 31 -12.98 18.56 -0.16
CA GLU A 31 -14.34 19.00 -0.44
C GLU A 31 -15.17 17.90 -1.09
N ALA A 32 -16.47 17.93 -0.81
CA ALA A 32 -17.47 17.09 -1.46
C ALA A 32 -17.40 17.21 -2.99
N ARG A 33 -17.73 16.12 -3.69
CA ARG A 33 -17.78 16.11 -5.16
C ARG A 33 -19.01 15.36 -5.65
N HIS A 34 -20.08 16.07 -5.84
CA HIS A 34 -21.37 15.48 -6.24
C HIS A 34 -21.40 14.94 -7.67
N ASP A 35 -20.50 15.39 -8.53
CA ASP A 35 -20.37 14.94 -9.92
C ASP A 35 -19.28 13.86 -10.10
N PHE A 36 -18.74 13.32 -9.00
CA PHE A 36 -17.69 12.32 -9.07
C PHE A 36 -18.16 11.08 -9.85
N ALA A 37 -17.31 10.67 -10.79
CA ALA A 37 -17.43 9.43 -11.54
C ALA A 37 -16.08 8.74 -11.62
N PHE A 38 -16.07 7.44 -11.41
CA PHE A 38 -14.87 6.64 -11.52
C PHE A 38 -14.25 6.71 -12.91
N ARG A 39 -12.92 6.76 -12.95
CA ARG A 39 -12.15 6.56 -14.17
C ARG A 39 -11.52 5.18 -14.11
N TYR A 40 -12.06 4.28 -14.91
CA TYR A 40 -11.50 2.94 -14.99
C TYR A 40 -10.52 2.81 -16.15
N ASP A 41 -9.45 2.10 -15.86
CA ASP A 41 -8.53 1.61 -16.86
C ASP A 41 -9.16 0.38 -17.58
N LEU A 42 -8.49 -0.02 -18.66
CA LEU A 42 -8.88 -0.95 -19.71
C LEU A 42 -9.45 -2.33 -19.30
N THR A 43 -9.54 -2.64 -18.01
CA THR A 43 -9.99 -3.94 -17.52
C THR A 43 -11.35 -3.89 -16.83
N ASN A 44 -11.93 -2.69 -16.64
CA ASN A 44 -13.16 -2.55 -15.89
C ASN A 44 -14.29 -1.92 -16.72
N THR A 45 -15.43 -2.59 -16.74
CA THR A 45 -16.62 -2.24 -17.54
C THR A 45 -17.42 -1.07 -16.97
N THR A 46 -17.03 -0.51 -15.83
CA THR A 46 -17.79 0.51 -15.09
C THR A 46 -17.20 1.93 -15.20
N ALA A 47 -16.35 2.19 -16.23
CA ALA A 47 -15.86 3.54 -16.50
C ALA A 47 -17.02 4.53 -16.64
N GLY A 48 -16.95 5.62 -15.86
CA GLY A 48 -18.00 6.64 -15.83
C GLY A 48 -19.17 6.31 -14.89
N GLU A 49 -19.09 5.24 -14.09
CA GLU A 49 -20.05 5.01 -13.01
C GLU A 49 -20.00 6.17 -12.03
N LYS A 50 -21.15 6.81 -11.84
CA LYS A 50 -21.28 7.92 -10.91
C LYS A 50 -21.32 7.41 -9.48
N SER A 51 -20.52 8.02 -8.63
CA SER A 51 -20.48 7.76 -7.19
C SER A 51 -20.31 9.08 -6.44
N PRO A 52 -21.38 9.88 -6.32
CA PRO A 52 -21.32 11.18 -5.68
C PRO A 52 -20.71 11.10 -4.28
N ILE A 53 -19.84 12.05 -3.95
CA ILE A 53 -19.30 12.27 -2.61
C ILE A 53 -20.08 13.44 -2.03
N GLU A 54 -21.00 13.14 -1.13
CA GLU A 54 -22.03 14.08 -0.70
C GLU A 54 -21.53 15.09 0.34
N ASN A 55 -20.54 14.71 1.15
CA ASN A 55 -20.02 15.53 2.23
C ASN A 55 -18.52 15.72 2.08
N ASP A 56 -18.04 16.83 2.63
CA ASP A 56 -16.63 17.02 2.89
C ASP A 56 -16.12 15.90 3.81
N TYR A 57 -14.88 15.52 3.64
CA TYR A 57 -14.24 14.51 4.47
C TYR A 57 -12.75 14.83 4.65
N TYR A 58 -12.13 14.12 5.55
CA TYR A 58 -10.70 14.20 5.76
C TYR A 58 -10.04 12.88 5.39
N LEU A 59 -8.80 12.96 4.90
CA LEU A 59 -8.00 11.78 4.61
C LEU A 59 -6.60 11.95 5.21
N SER A 60 -6.08 10.93 5.88
CA SER A 60 -4.72 11.00 6.42
C SER A 60 -3.70 11.16 5.30
N ALA A 61 -2.78 12.10 5.46
CA ALA A 61 -1.71 12.34 4.49
C ALA A 61 -0.88 11.09 4.23
N TYR A 62 -0.73 10.25 5.25
CA TYR A 62 0.08 9.03 5.23
C TYR A 62 -0.78 7.79 5.44
N LYS A 63 -0.23 6.65 5.04
CA LYS A 63 -0.72 5.33 5.45
C LYS A 63 -0.44 5.13 6.94
N VAL A 64 -1.26 4.34 7.65
CA VAL A 64 -1.02 4.00 9.05
C VAL A 64 0.30 3.23 9.16
N THR A 65 1.17 3.70 10.04
CA THR A 65 2.50 3.13 10.26
C THR A 65 2.50 1.99 11.28
N ASN A 66 3.61 1.23 11.29
CA ASN A 66 3.81 0.21 12.34
C ASN A 66 3.83 0.82 13.74
N ALA A 67 4.46 1.99 13.92
CA ALA A 67 4.51 2.66 15.22
C ALA A 67 3.11 3.06 15.69
N GLN A 68 2.29 3.66 14.82
CA GLN A 68 0.91 4.02 15.13
C GLN A 68 0.05 2.79 15.45
N TYR A 69 0.23 1.72 14.68
CA TYR A 69 -0.52 0.49 14.92
C TYR A 69 -0.09 -0.22 16.24
N ALA A 70 1.15 -0.02 16.68
CA ALA A 70 1.64 -0.56 17.94
C ALA A 70 0.96 0.06 19.16
N VAL A 71 0.60 1.35 19.10
CA VAL A 71 -0.20 2.00 20.15
C VAL A 71 -1.56 1.31 20.30
N PHE A 72 -2.24 1.07 19.18
CA PHE A 72 -3.52 0.34 19.16
C PHE A 72 -3.40 -1.06 19.78
N ILE A 73 -2.37 -1.82 19.40
CA ILE A 73 -2.12 -3.15 19.95
C ILE A 73 -1.89 -3.07 21.47
N ALA A 74 -1.08 -2.13 21.95
CA ALA A 74 -0.74 -1.97 23.34
C ALA A 74 -1.98 -1.64 24.20
N GLU A 75 -2.89 -0.82 23.69
CA GLU A 75 -4.08 -0.38 24.45
C GLU A 75 -5.25 -1.35 24.38
N THR A 76 -5.38 -2.11 23.29
CA THR A 76 -6.57 -2.95 23.07
C THR A 76 -6.28 -4.44 23.24
N SER A 77 -5.03 -4.84 23.32
CA SER A 77 -4.61 -6.25 23.24
C SER A 77 -5.06 -6.93 21.94
N HIS A 78 -5.28 -6.15 20.87
CA HIS A 78 -5.60 -6.68 19.56
C HIS A 78 -4.42 -7.52 19.03
N LYS A 79 -4.70 -8.47 18.15
CA LYS A 79 -3.67 -9.36 17.62
C LYS A 79 -2.68 -8.59 16.74
N ALA A 80 -1.39 -8.72 17.04
CA ALA A 80 -0.33 -8.15 16.22
C ALA A 80 -0.25 -8.78 14.82
N PRO A 81 0.18 -8.02 13.79
CA PRO A 81 0.46 -8.57 12.47
C PRO A 81 1.40 -9.76 12.51
N SER A 82 1.20 -10.75 11.63
CA SER A 82 1.91 -12.04 11.68
C SER A 82 3.43 -11.96 11.46
N TYR A 83 3.93 -10.87 10.85
CA TYR A 83 5.36 -10.67 10.65
C TYR A 83 6.06 -10.01 11.86
N TRP A 84 5.30 -9.51 12.85
CA TRP A 84 5.85 -8.96 14.08
C TRP A 84 6.36 -10.09 14.97
N LYS A 85 7.53 -9.90 15.56
CA LYS A 85 8.13 -10.89 16.47
C LYS A 85 7.83 -10.48 17.93
N ASN A 86 7.27 -11.39 18.70
CA ASN A 86 6.89 -11.14 20.10
C ASN A 86 6.00 -9.90 20.29
N GLY A 87 5.12 -9.62 19.34
CA GLY A 87 4.23 -8.47 19.38
C GLY A 87 4.88 -7.13 19.00
N THR A 88 6.11 -7.13 18.52
CA THR A 88 6.86 -5.93 18.14
C THR A 88 7.22 -5.97 16.65
N TYR A 89 7.05 -4.84 15.97
CA TYR A 89 7.44 -4.70 14.56
C TYR A 89 8.97 -4.77 14.37
N PRO A 90 9.47 -5.11 13.16
CA PRO A 90 10.90 -5.20 12.89
C PRO A 90 11.63 -3.87 13.14
N GLU A 91 12.84 -3.96 13.65
CA GLU A 91 13.71 -2.80 13.89
C GLU A 91 13.85 -1.92 12.63
N GLY A 92 13.77 -0.60 12.81
CA GLY A 92 13.85 0.37 11.70
C GLY A 92 12.60 0.43 10.82
N LYS A 93 11.50 -0.28 11.20
CA LYS A 93 10.24 -0.28 10.44
C LYS A 93 9.11 0.52 11.10
N GLY A 94 9.38 1.32 12.11
CA GLY A 94 8.38 2.14 12.79
C GLY A 94 7.58 3.01 11.82
N ASP A 95 8.26 3.75 10.96
CA ASP A 95 7.68 4.69 9.98
C ASP A 95 7.22 4.03 8.67
N HIS A 96 7.34 2.71 8.55
CA HIS A 96 6.82 1.98 7.40
C HIS A 96 5.33 1.68 7.59
N PRO A 97 4.55 1.54 6.50
CA PRO A 97 3.15 1.18 6.63
C PRO A 97 2.97 -0.18 7.30
N VAL A 98 1.97 -0.30 8.15
CA VAL A 98 1.57 -1.59 8.70
C VAL A 98 0.98 -2.46 7.60
N LEU A 99 1.35 -3.74 7.61
CA LEU A 99 0.94 -4.75 6.64
C LEU A 99 0.40 -6.00 7.34
N ASN A 100 -0.08 -6.97 6.56
CA ASN A 100 -0.60 -8.23 7.11
C ASN A 100 -1.72 -8.03 8.14
N ILE A 101 -2.57 -7.05 7.87
CA ILE A 101 -3.81 -6.79 8.61
C ILE A 101 -5.00 -7.17 7.72
N SER A 102 -6.08 -7.62 8.33
CA SER A 102 -7.34 -7.89 7.64
C SER A 102 -8.19 -6.62 7.53
N TYR A 103 -9.28 -6.69 6.79
CA TYR A 103 -10.29 -5.63 6.73
C TYR A 103 -10.84 -5.30 8.13
N SER A 104 -11.16 -6.33 8.91
CA SER A 104 -11.68 -6.14 10.28
C SER A 104 -10.65 -5.52 11.22
N ASP A 105 -9.37 -5.84 11.06
CA ASP A 105 -8.30 -5.22 11.86
C ASP A 105 -8.21 -3.72 11.58
N ALA A 106 -8.29 -3.32 10.29
CA ALA A 106 -8.28 -1.91 9.91
C ALA A 106 -9.53 -1.16 10.40
N VAL A 107 -10.71 -1.78 10.37
CA VAL A 107 -11.94 -1.21 10.94
C VAL A 107 -11.80 -1.05 12.45
N SER A 108 -11.33 -2.07 13.17
CA SER A 108 -11.13 -2.01 14.61
C SER A 108 -10.13 -0.91 15.03
N TYR A 109 -9.11 -0.68 14.23
CA TYR A 109 -8.19 0.44 14.44
C TYR A 109 -8.91 1.80 14.33
N CYS A 110 -9.72 1.99 13.30
CA CYS A 110 -10.50 3.23 13.12
C CYS A 110 -11.51 3.44 14.26
N GLU A 111 -12.21 2.39 14.68
CA GLU A 111 -13.13 2.43 15.81
C GLU A 111 -12.42 2.80 17.11
N TRP A 112 -11.27 2.17 17.41
CA TRP A 112 -10.44 2.52 18.55
C TRP A 112 -9.99 3.99 18.50
N LEU A 113 -9.51 4.46 17.36
CA LEU A 113 -9.05 5.85 17.22
C LEU A 113 -10.20 6.83 17.45
N SER A 114 -11.43 6.50 17.02
CA SER A 114 -12.62 7.32 17.27
C SER A 114 -12.95 7.44 18.77
N THR A 115 -12.50 6.53 19.62
CA THR A 115 -12.69 6.65 21.06
C THR A 115 -11.76 7.68 21.73
N LYS A 116 -10.75 8.15 21.01
CA LYS A 116 -9.77 9.12 21.51
C LYS A 116 -10.19 10.58 21.32
N TYR A 117 -11.12 10.84 20.42
CA TYR A 117 -11.45 12.21 19.98
C TYR A 117 -12.96 12.36 19.78
N ASP A 118 -13.60 13.13 20.62
CA ASP A 118 -15.08 13.28 20.64
C ASP A 118 -15.65 13.94 19.38
N ASP A 119 -14.85 14.81 18.71
CA ASP A 119 -15.26 15.55 17.51
C ASP A 119 -15.01 14.81 16.20
N TRP A 120 -14.36 13.65 16.26
CA TRP A 120 -13.91 12.92 15.08
C TRP A 120 -14.48 11.51 15.01
N THR A 121 -14.99 11.15 13.84
CA THR A 121 -15.32 9.77 13.51
C THR A 121 -14.34 9.25 12.46
N PHE A 122 -13.49 8.30 12.85
CA PHE A 122 -12.52 7.69 11.97
C PHE A 122 -13.09 6.44 11.32
N ARG A 123 -12.76 6.26 10.05
CA ARG A 123 -13.23 5.14 9.24
C ARG A 123 -12.24 4.84 8.10
N LEU A 124 -12.47 3.77 7.38
CA LEU A 124 -11.83 3.56 6.08
C LEU A 124 -12.44 4.51 5.03
N PRO A 125 -11.67 5.03 4.08
CA PRO A 125 -12.21 5.77 2.95
C PRO A 125 -13.10 4.86 2.09
N THR A 126 -14.15 5.41 1.51
CA THR A 126 -14.78 4.76 0.37
C THR A 126 -13.84 4.75 -0.83
N GLU A 127 -14.08 3.87 -1.79
CA GLU A 127 -13.28 3.85 -3.02
C GLU A 127 -13.38 5.16 -3.80
N ALA A 128 -14.58 5.79 -3.83
CA ALA A 128 -14.79 7.07 -4.48
C ALA A 128 -14.00 8.21 -3.82
N GLU A 129 -14.02 8.29 -2.48
CA GLU A 129 -13.23 9.26 -1.72
C GLU A 129 -11.73 9.07 -1.99
N TRP A 130 -11.27 7.82 -1.97
CA TRP A 130 -9.87 7.51 -2.23
C TRP A 130 -9.45 7.96 -3.64
N GLU A 131 -10.23 7.61 -4.67
CA GLU A 131 -9.90 7.96 -6.06
C GLU A 131 -9.98 9.47 -6.29
N ASN A 132 -11.02 10.15 -5.77
CA ASN A 132 -11.13 11.61 -5.83
C ASN A 132 -9.90 12.30 -5.19
N ALA A 133 -9.52 11.86 -4.00
CA ALA A 133 -8.36 12.38 -3.28
C ALA A 133 -7.06 12.11 -4.04
N ALA A 134 -6.91 10.95 -4.68
CA ALA A 134 -5.74 10.60 -5.46
C ALA A 134 -5.58 11.47 -6.71
N TYR A 135 -6.68 11.85 -7.36
CA TYR A 135 -6.64 12.82 -8.46
C TYR A 135 -6.25 14.22 -8.00
N GLY A 136 -6.73 14.64 -6.83
CA GLY A 136 -6.54 16.01 -6.37
C GLY A 136 -7.01 17.03 -7.42
N ASP A 137 -6.17 18.02 -7.71
CA ASP A 137 -6.46 19.08 -8.70
C ASP A 137 -6.49 18.57 -10.15
N TYR A 138 -6.07 17.34 -10.38
CA TYR A 138 -6.04 16.76 -11.73
C TYR A 138 -7.35 16.07 -12.13
N TYR A 139 -8.39 16.12 -11.28
CA TYR A 139 -9.67 15.50 -11.63
C TYR A 139 -10.21 16.04 -12.96
N GLY A 140 -10.54 15.13 -13.89
CA GLY A 140 -10.95 15.47 -15.25
C GLY A 140 -9.83 15.52 -16.30
N ASP A 141 -8.55 15.63 -15.90
CA ASP A 141 -7.43 15.51 -16.86
C ASP A 141 -7.13 14.03 -17.18
N THR A 142 -7.56 13.61 -18.38
CA THR A 142 -7.38 12.23 -18.85
C THR A 142 -5.93 11.84 -19.16
N SER A 143 -5.01 12.81 -19.19
CA SER A 143 -3.59 12.55 -19.44
C SER A 143 -2.82 12.14 -18.19
N ILE A 144 -3.40 12.34 -17.00
CA ILE A 144 -2.78 11.96 -15.72
C ILE A 144 -3.04 10.48 -15.44
N LYS A 145 -1.97 9.74 -15.21
CA LYS A 145 -2.04 8.31 -14.88
C LYS A 145 -1.78 8.02 -13.40
N TYR A 146 -0.93 8.81 -12.77
CA TYR A 146 -0.48 8.60 -11.40
C TYR A 146 -0.82 9.79 -10.52
N PRO A 147 -1.02 9.60 -9.20
CA PRO A 147 -1.34 10.68 -8.26
C PRO A 147 -0.33 11.83 -8.27
N ASN A 148 0.92 11.53 -8.57
CA ASN A 148 2.02 12.50 -8.63
C ASN A 148 2.15 13.19 -10.00
N GLY A 149 1.14 13.10 -10.87
CA GLY A 149 1.09 13.80 -12.15
C GLY A 149 1.45 12.93 -13.36
N LYS A 150 2.13 13.55 -14.34
CA LYS A 150 2.41 12.93 -15.66
C LYS A 150 3.64 12.02 -15.68
N GLN A 151 4.41 11.97 -14.61
CA GLN A 151 5.65 11.18 -14.59
C GLN A 151 5.33 9.69 -14.53
N THR A 152 5.67 8.99 -15.61
CA THR A 152 5.74 7.53 -15.64
C THR A 152 7.12 7.07 -15.17
N PRO A 153 7.23 5.94 -14.46
CA PRO A 153 8.51 5.32 -14.21
C PRO A 153 9.31 5.11 -15.50
N SER A 154 10.60 5.40 -15.46
CA SER A 154 11.49 5.19 -16.58
C SER A 154 12.80 4.51 -16.15
N TYR A 155 13.34 3.64 -16.96
CA TYR A 155 14.55 2.90 -16.67
C TYR A 155 15.63 3.19 -17.72
N ASN A 156 16.82 3.54 -17.24
CA ASN A 156 17.98 3.71 -18.10
C ASN A 156 18.83 2.43 -18.09
N ALA A 157 18.80 1.68 -19.20
CA ALA A 157 19.52 0.42 -19.32
C ALA A 157 21.04 0.58 -19.26
N SER A 158 21.59 1.73 -19.69
CA SER A 158 23.05 1.98 -19.71
C SER A 158 23.58 2.27 -18.31
N THR A 159 22.86 3.05 -17.50
CA THR A 159 23.25 3.37 -16.12
C THR A 159 22.65 2.41 -15.09
N ARG A 160 21.68 1.58 -15.50
CA ARG A 160 20.90 0.68 -14.64
C ARG A 160 20.13 1.43 -13.54
N GLU A 161 19.65 2.61 -13.87
CA GLU A 161 18.92 3.46 -12.93
C GLU A 161 17.45 3.56 -13.27
N LEU A 162 16.60 3.39 -12.25
CA LEU A 162 15.18 3.62 -12.31
C LEU A 162 14.86 5.01 -11.79
N THR A 163 14.13 5.79 -12.57
CA THR A 163 13.50 7.03 -12.11
C THR A 163 12.03 6.76 -11.87
N THR A 164 11.58 7.00 -10.65
CA THR A 164 10.19 6.80 -10.23
C THR A 164 9.80 7.80 -9.15
N THR A 165 8.50 8.02 -9.01
CA THR A 165 7.88 8.87 -7.98
C THR A 165 7.08 8.05 -6.97
N PHE A 166 7.18 6.72 -6.99
CA PHE A 166 6.50 5.82 -6.06
C PHE A 166 7.22 4.47 -5.95
N ASN A 167 6.95 3.74 -4.86
CA ASN A 167 7.53 2.44 -4.60
C ASN A 167 6.67 1.31 -5.21
N PHE A 168 7.22 0.59 -6.18
CA PHE A 168 6.59 -0.55 -6.84
C PHE A 168 7.64 -1.63 -7.15
N ASN A 169 7.25 -2.77 -7.72
CA ASN A 169 8.17 -3.89 -7.96
C ASN A 169 9.40 -3.52 -8.81
N GLY A 170 9.29 -2.51 -9.65
CA GLY A 170 10.41 -1.99 -10.43
C GLY A 170 11.58 -1.47 -9.60
N VAL A 171 11.29 -0.95 -8.39
CA VAL A 171 12.33 -0.45 -7.48
C VAL A 171 13.22 -1.60 -7.00
N ILE A 172 12.60 -2.71 -6.57
CA ILE A 172 13.32 -3.92 -6.18
C ILE A 172 14.12 -4.47 -7.35
N ALA A 173 13.46 -4.57 -8.49
CA ALA A 173 14.05 -5.08 -9.70
C ALA A 173 15.29 -4.30 -10.14
N ALA A 174 15.20 -2.98 -10.18
CA ALA A 174 16.33 -2.12 -10.53
C ALA A 174 17.49 -2.27 -9.54
N LYS A 175 17.19 -2.37 -8.23
CA LYS A 175 18.20 -2.59 -7.19
C LYS A 175 18.93 -3.93 -7.40
N LEU A 176 18.19 -5.01 -7.55
CA LEU A 176 18.75 -6.34 -7.78
C LEU A 176 19.56 -6.40 -9.08
N PHE A 177 19.06 -5.78 -10.14
CA PHE A 177 19.80 -5.71 -11.41
C PHE A 177 21.08 -4.91 -11.30
N LYS A 178 21.10 -3.84 -10.51
CA LYS A 178 22.30 -3.04 -10.24
C LYS A 178 23.31 -3.83 -9.41
N GLU A 179 22.85 -4.57 -8.41
CA GLU A 179 23.71 -5.31 -7.49
C GLU A 179 24.30 -6.59 -8.11
N TYR A 180 23.48 -7.35 -8.82
CA TYR A 180 23.86 -8.70 -9.31
C TYR A 180 24.03 -8.79 -10.83
N GLY A 181 23.76 -7.72 -11.57
CA GLY A 181 23.93 -7.64 -13.03
C GLY A 181 22.94 -8.50 -13.81
N SER A 182 23.32 -8.86 -15.05
CA SER A 182 22.48 -9.61 -15.98
C SER A 182 22.21 -11.07 -15.60
N ASN A 183 22.72 -11.53 -14.47
CA ASN A 183 22.44 -12.87 -13.95
C ASN A 183 21.01 -12.99 -13.40
N TYR A 184 20.30 -11.88 -13.26
CA TYR A 184 18.93 -11.84 -12.75
C TYR A 184 17.99 -11.31 -13.82
N VAL A 185 17.02 -12.11 -14.20
CA VAL A 185 15.97 -11.70 -15.13
C VAL A 185 14.89 -11.01 -14.34
N VAL A 186 14.80 -9.70 -14.56
CA VAL A 186 13.70 -8.90 -14.07
C VAL A 186 12.72 -8.73 -15.23
N ASN A 187 11.54 -9.28 -15.08
CA ASN A 187 10.49 -9.19 -16.08
C ASN A 187 9.54 -8.04 -15.74
N TYR A 188 9.41 -7.09 -16.64
CA TYR A 188 8.42 -6.03 -16.58
C TYR A 188 7.33 -6.25 -17.60
N ILE A 189 6.13 -5.79 -17.29
CA ILE A 189 5.06 -5.73 -18.30
C ILE A 189 5.49 -4.74 -19.38
N LYS A 190 5.56 -5.22 -20.61
CA LYS A 190 5.93 -4.43 -21.77
C LYS A 190 4.99 -3.23 -21.91
N GLY A 191 5.54 -2.02 -21.83
CA GLY A 191 4.79 -0.79 -21.90
C GLY A 191 4.69 0.02 -20.59
N ASP A 192 5.11 -0.53 -19.46
CA ASP A 192 5.10 0.18 -18.17
C ASP A 192 6.21 1.23 -18.05
N PHE A 193 7.24 1.16 -18.89
CA PHE A 193 8.37 2.09 -18.88
C PHE A 193 8.52 2.81 -20.21
N ALA A 194 8.48 4.14 -20.18
CA ALA A 194 8.87 4.93 -21.33
C ALA A 194 10.38 4.74 -21.59
N GLY A 195 10.74 4.14 -22.72
CA GLY A 195 12.13 3.93 -23.12
C GLY A 195 12.79 2.66 -22.58
N ALA A 196 12.06 1.73 -21.97
CA ALA A 196 12.60 0.43 -21.62
C ALA A 196 12.97 -0.35 -22.87
N SER A 197 14.22 -0.83 -22.91
CA SER A 197 14.62 -1.77 -23.93
C SER A 197 13.92 -3.12 -23.68
N GLU A 198 13.76 -3.93 -24.75
CA GLU A 198 13.10 -5.25 -24.69
C GLU A 198 13.69 -6.21 -23.63
N THR A 199 14.84 -5.91 -23.05
CA THR A 199 15.52 -6.69 -22.01
C THR A 199 15.01 -6.47 -20.58
N LEU A 200 14.18 -5.44 -20.34
CA LEU A 200 13.54 -5.20 -19.05
C LEU A 200 12.03 -5.34 -19.15
N GLY A 201 11.59 -6.02 -20.11
CA GLY A 201 10.27 -5.90 -20.65
C GLY A 201 9.16 -6.61 -19.91
N GLU A 202 9.24 -7.24 -18.76
CA GLU A 202 8.03 -7.80 -18.13
C GLU A 202 8.27 -8.34 -16.71
N CYS A 203 7.35 -8.07 -15.85
CA CYS A 203 7.10 -8.48 -14.48
C CYS A 203 8.04 -9.49 -13.83
N ILE A 204 8.46 -9.21 -12.60
CA ILE A 204 8.88 -10.27 -11.68
C ILE A 204 7.63 -11.10 -11.37
N SER A 205 7.45 -12.17 -12.09
CA SER A 205 6.46 -13.19 -11.76
C SER A 205 7.07 -14.15 -10.77
N ILE A 206 6.88 -13.84 -9.50
CA ILE A 206 7.32 -14.72 -8.42
C ILE A 206 6.15 -15.65 -8.09
N SER A 207 6.25 -16.98 -8.32
CA SER A 207 5.21 -17.97 -7.99
C SER A 207 5.37 -18.53 -6.57
N ALA A 208 4.30 -18.83 -5.88
CA ALA A 208 4.29 -19.34 -4.50
C ALA A 208 5.04 -20.67 -4.27
N ASN A 209 5.58 -21.29 -5.31
CA ASN A 209 6.22 -22.60 -5.27
C ASN A 209 7.73 -22.59 -5.56
N GLY A 210 8.38 -21.45 -5.42
CA GLY A 210 9.85 -21.38 -5.48
C GLY A 210 10.47 -21.53 -6.87
N GLY A 211 9.70 -21.33 -7.93
CA GLY A 211 10.18 -21.30 -9.29
C GLY A 211 9.89 -19.96 -9.97
N VAL A 212 10.85 -19.39 -10.65
CA VAL A 212 10.54 -18.39 -11.67
C VAL A 212 9.64 -19.13 -12.66
N SER A 213 8.41 -18.65 -12.88
CA SER A 213 7.54 -19.21 -13.90
C SER A 213 8.31 -19.16 -15.21
N ASN A 214 8.33 -20.29 -15.86
CA ASN A 214 9.18 -20.50 -17.01
C ASN A 214 8.81 -19.49 -18.09
N TRP A 215 9.73 -18.59 -18.44
CA TRP A 215 9.57 -17.64 -19.52
C TRP A 215 9.16 -18.30 -20.85
N ALA A 216 9.44 -19.61 -20.99
CA ALA A 216 9.00 -20.41 -22.13
C ALA A 216 7.47 -20.45 -22.30
N ASP A 217 6.69 -20.27 -21.25
CA ASP A 217 5.23 -20.25 -21.31
C ASP A 217 4.70 -18.96 -21.97
N HIS A 218 5.56 -17.96 -22.13
CA HIS A 218 5.26 -16.69 -22.80
C HIS A 218 6.04 -16.48 -24.11
N GLY A 219 6.68 -17.53 -24.64
CA GLY A 219 7.34 -17.50 -25.95
C GLY A 219 8.78 -17.00 -25.97
N GLY A 220 9.42 -16.85 -24.82
CA GLY A 220 10.81 -16.43 -24.68
C GLY A 220 11.80 -17.58 -24.43
N THR A 221 13.07 -17.40 -24.77
CA THR A 221 14.16 -18.33 -24.45
C THR A 221 14.72 -18.08 -23.07
N ALA A 222 14.80 -19.13 -22.24
CA ALA A 222 15.37 -19.07 -20.89
C ALA A 222 16.84 -18.63 -20.95
N THR A 223 17.15 -17.47 -20.41
CA THR A 223 18.53 -17.03 -20.16
C THR A 223 18.91 -17.33 -18.70
N LYS A 224 20.11 -17.84 -18.52
CA LYS A 224 20.65 -18.35 -17.27
C LYS A 224 20.76 -17.26 -16.19
N GLY A 225 20.19 -17.50 -15.02
CA GLY A 225 20.37 -16.70 -13.83
C GLY A 225 19.05 -16.50 -13.08
N TYR A 226 18.69 -17.45 -12.23
CA TYR A 226 17.47 -17.44 -11.48
C TYR A 226 17.75 -17.04 -10.03
N PHE A 227 17.06 -16.02 -9.49
CA PHE A 227 16.73 -15.99 -8.09
C PHE A 227 15.72 -17.10 -7.83
N LEU A 228 16.05 -17.98 -6.92
CA LEU A 228 15.04 -18.84 -6.34
C LEU A 228 14.08 -17.91 -5.57
N GLN A 229 12.85 -17.96 -5.99
CA GLN A 229 11.76 -17.13 -5.46
C GLN A 229 11.57 -17.22 -3.95
N THR A 230 11.79 -18.42 -3.39
CA THR A 230 11.78 -18.64 -1.95
C THR A 230 12.73 -17.71 -1.21
N ASP A 231 13.91 -17.41 -1.79
CA ASP A 231 14.89 -16.56 -1.14
C ASP A 231 14.48 -15.08 -1.23
N LEU A 232 13.98 -14.63 -2.38
CA LEU A 232 13.54 -13.26 -2.55
C LEU A 232 12.25 -12.98 -1.76
N TYR A 233 11.28 -13.87 -1.82
CA TYR A 233 10.04 -13.74 -1.05
C TYR A 233 10.33 -13.86 0.45
N ALA A 234 11.21 -14.76 0.88
CA ALA A 234 11.62 -14.89 2.27
C ALA A 234 12.39 -13.66 2.75
N ILE A 235 13.33 -13.13 1.95
CA ILE A 235 14.08 -11.92 2.27
C ILE A 235 13.16 -10.69 2.33
N VAL A 236 12.20 -10.60 1.44
CA VAL A 236 11.37 -9.40 1.26
C VAL A 236 10.12 -9.45 2.14
N SER A 237 9.59 -10.63 2.48
CA SER A 237 8.38 -10.76 3.31
C SER A 237 8.66 -10.97 4.80
N ALA A 238 9.85 -11.48 5.16
CA ALA A 238 10.20 -11.78 6.55
C ALA A 238 10.16 -10.54 7.46
N ASP A 239 10.44 -9.35 6.92
CA ASP A 239 10.56 -8.09 7.68
C ASP A 239 9.48 -7.05 7.26
N GLY A 240 8.28 -7.50 6.89
CA GLY A 240 7.19 -6.58 6.53
C GLY A 240 7.27 -6.03 5.11
N GLY A 241 7.86 -6.78 4.18
CA GLY A 241 7.91 -6.43 2.76
C GLY A 241 8.97 -5.37 2.40
N TYR A 242 9.04 -5.06 1.10
CA TYR A 242 9.97 -4.05 0.56
C TYR A 242 9.35 -2.65 0.54
N THR A 243 8.71 -2.29 1.64
CA THR A 243 8.14 -0.96 1.83
C THR A 243 9.22 0.10 2.05
N THR A 244 8.86 1.35 1.83
CA THR A 244 9.65 2.53 2.25
C THR A 244 8.96 3.19 3.44
N PRO A 245 9.67 3.99 4.26
CA PRO A 245 9.03 4.90 5.20
C PRO A 245 7.94 5.71 4.48
N VAL A 246 6.82 5.95 5.15
CA VAL A 246 5.75 6.78 4.57
C VAL A 246 6.29 8.18 4.25
N GLY A 247 5.82 8.78 3.16
CA GLY A 247 6.30 10.10 2.76
C GLY A 247 7.69 10.12 2.11
N THR A 248 8.28 8.97 1.76
CA THR A 248 9.57 8.91 1.05
C THR A 248 9.51 9.60 -0.32
N TYR A 249 8.39 9.53 -1.00
CA TYR A 249 8.16 10.15 -2.30
C TYR A 249 7.33 11.42 -2.13
N ALA A 250 7.40 12.32 -3.11
CA ALA A 250 6.63 13.57 -3.08
C ALA A 250 5.11 13.28 -3.06
N PRO A 251 4.34 14.12 -2.37
CA PRO A 251 2.89 13.99 -2.30
C PRO A 251 2.21 14.37 -3.63
N ASN A 252 0.92 14.09 -3.74
CA ASN A 252 0.10 14.66 -4.79
C ASN A 252 -0.23 16.15 -4.49
N THR A 253 -1.08 16.78 -5.33
CA THR A 253 -1.42 18.20 -5.21
C THR A 253 -2.15 18.58 -3.92
N LEU A 254 -2.79 17.61 -3.26
CA LEU A 254 -3.47 17.81 -1.98
C LEU A 254 -2.57 17.56 -0.76
N GLY A 255 -1.31 17.19 -0.96
CA GLY A 255 -0.42 16.85 0.15
C GLY A 255 -0.54 15.39 0.63
N LEU A 256 -1.18 14.51 -0.15
CA LEU A 256 -1.34 13.10 0.18
C LEU A 256 -0.16 12.29 -0.37
N TYR A 257 0.52 11.56 0.52
CA TYR A 257 1.68 10.74 0.22
C TYR A 257 1.30 9.30 -0.09
N ASP A 258 2.15 8.61 -0.84
CA ASP A 258 2.03 7.17 -1.13
C ASP A 258 0.65 6.75 -1.71
N MET A 259 -0.03 7.67 -2.42
CA MET A 259 -1.26 7.35 -3.17
C MET A 259 -0.98 6.41 -4.36
N ALA A 260 0.29 6.19 -4.70
CA ALA A 260 0.77 5.19 -5.65
C ALA A 260 1.87 4.36 -4.99
N GLY A 261 1.74 3.04 -5.02
CA GLY A 261 2.74 2.09 -4.52
C GLY A 261 2.82 1.99 -3.00
N ASN A 262 3.94 1.52 -2.51
CA ASN A 262 4.25 1.19 -1.13
C ASN A 262 3.41 0.02 -0.59
N CYS A 263 2.15 0.20 -0.26
CA CYS A 263 1.17 -0.87 -0.07
C CYS A 263 -0.20 -0.46 -0.59
N TRP A 264 -1.06 -1.42 -0.88
CA TRP A 264 -2.46 -1.18 -1.20
C TRP A 264 -3.18 -0.54 -0.01
N ASP A 265 -4.03 0.43 -0.27
CA ASP A 265 -4.95 0.98 0.71
C ASP A 265 -6.28 0.22 0.69
N ILE A 266 -6.70 -0.30 1.85
CA ILE A 266 -8.03 -0.86 2.07
C ILE A 266 -9.06 0.27 1.98
N THR A 267 -10.16 0.01 1.25
CA THR A 267 -11.34 0.89 1.25
C THR A 267 -12.55 0.20 1.88
N SER A 268 -13.54 0.98 2.32
CA SER A 268 -14.79 0.45 2.87
C SER A 268 -15.73 -0.10 1.80
N SER A 269 -15.44 0.15 0.51
CA SER A 269 -16.33 -0.25 -0.59
C SER A 269 -16.27 -1.74 -0.84
N ILE A 270 -17.41 -2.40 -0.67
CA ILE A 270 -17.61 -3.81 -0.95
C ILE A 270 -17.88 -3.99 -2.44
N ILE A 271 -17.16 -4.90 -3.06
CA ILE A 271 -17.24 -5.16 -4.49
C ILE A 271 -17.56 -6.63 -4.77
N VAL A 272 -18.13 -6.88 -5.94
CA VAL A 272 -18.26 -8.25 -6.46
C VAL A 272 -16.97 -8.59 -7.20
N ALA A 273 -16.33 -9.69 -6.82
CA ALA A 273 -15.10 -10.14 -7.47
C ALA A 273 -15.32 -10.39 -8.98
N ASN A 274 -14.43 -9.82 -9.82
CA ASN A 274 -14.57 -9.94 -11.28
C ASN A 274 -14.25 -11.35 -11.83
N ASN A 275 -13.67 -12.22 -11.02
CA ASN A 275 -13.17 -13.53 -11.44
C ASN A 275 -14.16 -14.68 -11.27
N GLY A 276 -15.41 -14.39 -10.91
CA GLY A 276 -16.46 -15.40 -10.73
C GLY A 276 -16.24 -16.42 -9.60
N LEU A 277 -15.19 -16.24 -8.81
CA LEU A 277 -14.81 -17.19 -7.73
C LEU A 277 -15.52 -16.91 -6.41
N GLU A 278 -16.17 -15.75 -6.25
CA GLU A 278 -16.91 -15.43 -5.03
C GLU A 278 -18.28 -14.83 -5.34
N GLN A 279 -19.31 -15.61 -5.13
CA GLN A 279 -20.66 -15.13 -5.04
C GLN A 279 -20.90 -14.67 -3.60
N GLY A 280 -21.20 -13.36 -3.43
CA GLY A 280 -21.78 -12.92 -2.18
C GLY A 280 -21.04 -11.85 -1.36
N GLY A 281 -20.30 -10.90 -1.96
CA GLY A 281 -19.89 -9.68 -1.26
C GLY A 281 -18.77 -9.85 -0.22
N SER A 282 -17.88 -10.82 -0.43
CA SER A 282 -16.76 -11.10 0.47
C SER A 282 -15.49 -10.30 0.15
N CYS A 283 -15.50 -9.49 -0.92
CA CYS A 283 -14.37 -8.68 -1.36
C CYS A 283 -14.60 -7.20 -1.11
N TYR A 284 -13.51 -6.49 -0.89
CA TYR A 284 -13.48 -5.03 -0.84
C TYR A 284 -12.49 -4.47 -1.88
N ALA A 285 -12.69 -3.23 -2.28
CA ALA A 285 -11.76 -2.57 -3.18
C ALA A 285 -10.47 -2.20 -2.45
N VAL A 286 -9.32 -2.46 -3.07
CA VAL A 286 -8.02 -1.92 -2.66
C VAL A 286 -7.47 -1.02 -3.75
N ARG A 287 -6.78 0.05 -3.37
CA ARG A 287 -6.34 1.08 -4.28
C ARG A 287 -4.85 1.40 -4.12
N GLY A 288 -4.24 1.99 -5.16
CA GLY A 288 -2.91 2.58 -5.13
C GLY A 288 -1.76 1.65 -5.52
N GLY A 289 -1.94 0.34 -5.53
CA GLY A 289 -0.83 -0.58 -5.79
C GLY A 289 0.07 -0.80 -4.57
N SER A 290 1.16 -1.51 -4.77
CA SER A 290 2.08 -1.85 -3.68
C SER A 290 3.53 -1.98 -4.16
N TRP A 291 4.43 -2.12 -3.20
CA TRP A 291 5.85 -2.43 -3.45
C TRP A 291 6.07 -3.69 -4.32
N TYR A 292 5.08 -4.57 -4.38
CA TYR A 292 5.12 -5.81 -5.15
C TYR A 292 4.33 -5.73 -6.47
N ALA A 293 3.48 -4.73 -6.61
CA ALA A 293 2.66 -4.52 -7.79
C ALA A 293 3.45 -3.92 -8.95
N THR A 294 2.98 -4.12 -10.19
CA THR A 294 3.51 -3.39 -11.34
C THR A 294 3.12 -1.92 -11.29
N SER A 295 3.82 -1.07 -12.03
CA SER A 295 3.46 0.35 -12.13
C SER A 295 2.04 0.55 -12.65
N ARG A 296 1.55 -0.34 -13.51
CA ARG A 296 0.16 -0.34 -13.99
C ARG A 296 -0.85 -0.41 -12.86
N SER A 297 -0.59 -1.28 -11.89
CA SER A 297 -1.48 -1.42 -10.71
C SER A 297 -1.41 -0.23 -9.75
N CYS A 298 -0.42 0.66 -9.91
CA CYS A 298 -0.26 1.88 -9.14
C CYS A 298 -0.92 3.10 -9.80
N THR A 299 -1.64 2.92 -10.93
CA THR A 299 -2.35 4.02 -11.58
C THR A 299 -3.58 4.44 -10.79
N LEU A 300 -4.00 5.69 -10.98
CA LEU A 300 -5.15 6.32 -10.32
C LEU A 300 -6.43 5.50 -10.43
N SER A 301 -6.66 4.91 -11.60
CA SER A 301 -7.91 4.20 -11.92
C SER A 301 -7.85 2.70 -11.65
N TYR A 302 -6.69 2.14 -11.29
CA TYR A 302 -6.58 0.70 -11.08
C TYR A 302 -7.25 0.29 -9.76
N ARG A 303 -8.20 -0.65 -9.86
CA ARG A 303 -8.86 -1.29 -8.73
C ARG A 303 -8.27 -2.68 -8.51
N GLY A 304 -7.77 -2.95 -7.30
CA GLY A 304 -7.48 -4.29 -6.83
C GLY A 304 -8.63 -4.82 -5.96
N GLU A 305 -8.58 -6.10 -5.64
CA GLU A 305 -9.56 -6.81 -4.82
C GLU A 305 -8.87 -7.37 -3.58
N GLY A 306 -9.45 -7.11 -2.39
CA GLY A 306 -9.06 -7.69 -1.12
C GLY A 306 -10.15 -8.61 -0.57
N ARG A 307 -9.77 -9.73 0.04
CA ARG A 307 -10.71 -10.64 0.72
C ARG A 307 -10.83 -10.23 2.18
N LYS A 308 -12.06 -10.11 2.70
CA LYS A 308 -12.31 -9.64 4.07
C LYS A 308 -11.56 -10.44 5.15
N ASP A 309 -11.43 -11.74 4.96
CA ASP A 309 -10.87 -12.66 5.93
C ASP A 309 -9.37 -12.94 5.72
N SER A 310 -8.72 -12.23 4.79
CA SER A 310 -7.30 -12.44 4.51
C SER A 310 -6.47 -11.21 4.77
N ALA A 311 -5.28 -11.44 5.29
CA ALA A 311 -4.22 -10.46 5.44
C ALA A 311 -3.15 -10.69 4.37
N SER A 312 -2.50 -9.62 3.90
CA SER A 312 -1.47 -9.70 2.87
C SER A 312 -0.29 -8.80 3.20
N SER A 313 0.91 -9.27 2.88
CA SER A 313 2.16 -8.50 3.00
C SER A 313 2.26 -7.30 2.05
N THR A 314 1.25 -7.10 1.21
CA THR A 314 1.18 -5.99 0.25
C THR A 314 0.04 -5.03 0.54
N VAL A 315 -0.79 -5.32 1.55
CA VAL A 315 -1.99 -4.55 1.90
C VAL A 315 -1.84 -3.91 3.27
N GLY A 316 -2.09 -2.64 3.33
CA GLY A 316 -2.20 -1.78 4.50
C GLY A 316 -3.41 -0.87 4.35
N PHE A 317 -3.43 0.29 5.01
CA PHE A 317 -4.56 1.21 4.92
C PHE A 317 -4.15 2.64 5.28
N ARG A 318 -5.01 3.59 4.91
CA ARG A 318 -5.05 4.95 5.41
C ARG A 318 -6.42 5.25 5.99
N ILE A 319 -6.53 6.32 6.75
CA ILE A 319 -7.71 6.70 7.50
C ILE A 319 -8.46 7.80 6.76
N ALA A 320 -9.77 7.67 6.65
CA ALA A 320 -10.69 8.77 6.43
C ALA A 320 -11.31 9.21 7.77
N ALA A 321 -11.71 10.46 7.85
CA ALA A 321 -12.37 10.98 9.04
C ALA A 321 -13.48 11.98 8.68
N ASP A 322 -14.50 11.99 9.51
CA ASP A 322 -15.58 12.98 9.50
C ASP A 322 -15.46 13.82 10.76
N TYR A 323 -15.53 15.13 10.60
CA TYR A 323 -15.47 16.09 11.70
C TYR A 323 -16.87 16.57 12.05
N THR A 324 -17.27 16.40 13.31
CA THR A 324 -18.55 16.90 13.84
C THR A 324 -18.27 17.61 15.15
N PRO A 325 -18.31 18.97 15.18
CA PRO A 325 -18.05 19.72 16.41
C PRO A 325 -19.01 19.28 17.54
N ALA A 326 -18.48 19.08 18.76
CA ALA A 326 -19.27 18.70 19.93
C ALA A 326 -20.35 19.76 20.28
N ASP A 327 -20.14 21.02 19.90
CA ASP A 327 -21.04 22.13 20.22
C ASP A 327 -22.19 22.33 19.24
N GLY A 328 -22.34 21.51 18.20
CA GLY A 328 -23.43 21.58 17.22
C GLY A 328 -23.50 22.90 16.43
N ASN A 329 -22.47 23.73 16.44
CA ASN A 329 -22.35 24.94 15.64
C ASN A 329 -21.60 24.61 14.32
N ASN A 330 -22.36 24.48 13.25
CA ASN A 330 -21.87 24.50 11.86
C ASN A 330 -21.69 25.94 11.39
#